data_3d7e2db8c199fd9b201d702abf8e2610
#
_entry.id   3d7e2db8c199fd9b201d702abf8e2610
#
_cell.length_a   1.000
_cell.length_b   1.000
_cell.length_c   1.000
_cell.angle_alpha   90.00
_cell.angle_beta   90.00
_cell.angle_gamma   90.00
#
_symmetry.space_group_name_H-M   'P 1'
#
loop_
_entity.id
_entity.type
_entity.pdbx_description
1 polymer ?
#
loop_
_entity_poly.entity_id
_entity_poly.type
_entity_poly.pdbx_seq_one_letter_code
_entity_poly.pdbx_strand_id
1 'polypeptide(L)'
;MSDVDNKVKMIVEGLLLAAGRPLTLDNIAQIFSKKERPDKKELKAVMAAISAECKDRGFELKEVASGFRFQVKQELSEWIAKLWEERPPRYTRALLETLALIAYRQPITRGDIEEIRGVSVSPNIIRTLIDREWIRVVGHRDVPGRPAMFATTNQFLDYFNVKSLQELPPLSEIKDLAGTEPEFDLTEELANSRILDMPDESDDDDESRVLTAAEEAQLLAEEEAVELSKKPLDEILRLSLIHI
;
A
#
# COMPACT_ATOMS: atom_id res chain seq x y z
N MET A 1 -33.38 7.44 -19.05
CA MET A 1 -32.90 6.20 -18.37
C MET A 1 -34.11 5.30 -18.19
N SER A 2 -34.03 4.05 -18.61
CA SER A 2 -35.10 3.08 -18.40
C SER A 2 -35.19 2.70 -16.91
N ASP A 3 -36.34 2.18 -16.42
CA ASP A 3 -36.50 1.72 -15.03
C ASP A 3 -35.47 0.63 -14.69
N VAL A 4 -35.06 -0.17 -15.66
CA VAL A 4 -34.02 -1.20 -15.52
C VAL A 4 -32.65 -0.58 -15.24
N ASP A 5 -32.29 0.50 -15.98
CA ASP A 5 -31.03 1.23 -15.76
C ASP A 5 -30.95 1.81 -14.34
N ASN A 6 -32.07 2.31 -13.82
CA ASN A 6 -32.13 2.87 -12.49
C ASN A 6 -31.95 1.80 -11.40
N LYS A 7 -32.55 0.60 -11.58
CA LYS A 7 -32.38 -0.52 -10.65
C LYS A 7 -30.92 -1.00 -10.60
N VAL A 8 -30.27 -1.15 -11.76
CA VAL A 8 -28.85 -1.55 -11.84
C VAL A 8 -27.98 -0.52 -11.14
N LYS A 9 -28.22 0.77 -11.36
CA LYS A 9 -27.51 1.85 -10.72
C LYS A 9 -27.61 1.80 -9.19
N MET A 10 -28.84 1.68 -8.65
CA MET A 10 -29.08 1.58 -7.20
C MET A 10 -28.35 0.37 -6.59
N ILE A 11 -28.33 -0.77 -7.27
CA ILE A 11 -27.61 -1.96 -6.81
C ILE A 11 -26.10 -1.67 -6.77
N VAL A 12 -25.54 -1.08 -7.84
CA VAL A 12 -24.11 -0.76 -7.92
C VAL A 12 -23.70 0.24 -6.83
N GLU A 13 -24.48 1.28 -6.57
CA GLU A 13 -24.24 2.23 -5.47
C GLU A 13 -24.22 1.51 -4.11
N GLY A 14 -25.21 0.65 -3.85
CA GLY A 14 -25.27 -0.13 -2.61
C GLY A 14 -24.06 -1.05 -2.46
N LEU A 15 -23.63 -1.72 -3.54
CA LEU A 15 -22.46 -2.59 -3.52
C LEU A 15 -21.17 -1.83 -3.20
N LEU A 16 -20.96 -0.66 -3.83
CA LEU A 16 -19.78 0.16 -3.60
C LEU A 16 -19.72 0.71 -2.18
N LEU A 17 -20.86 1.06 -1.58
CA LEU A 17 -20.95 1.51 -0.20
C LEU A 17 -20.71 0.37 0.79
N ALA A 18 -21.29 -0.80 0.53
CA ALA A 18 -21.22 -1.94 1.44
C ALA A 18 -19.86 -2.67 1.41
N ALA A 19 -19.14 -2.59 0.29
CA ALA A 19 -17.92 -3.40 0.09
C ALA A 19 -16.75 -2.99 0.99
N GLY A 20 -16.64 -1.72 1.40
CA GLY A 20 -15.51 -1.20 2.19
C GLY A 20 -14.14 -1.28 1.48
N ARG A 21 -14.12 -1.69 0.21
CA ARG A 21 -12.92 -1.86 -0.64
C ARG A 21 -13.26 -1.55 -2.09
N PRO A 22 -12.26 -1.27 -2.95
CA PRO A 22 -12.51 -1.09 -4.37
C PRO A 22 -13.10 -2.36 -5.02
N LEU A 23 -14.04 -2.17 -5.95
CA LEU A 23 -14.64 -3.25 -6.72
C LEU A 23 -14.37 -3.07 -8.21
N THR A 24 -13.91 -4.13 -8.87
CA THR A 24 -13.78 -4.16 -10.33
C THR A 24 -15.16 -4.29 -11.00
N LEU A 25 -15.27 -3.87 -12.25
CA LEU A 25 -16.50 -4.08 -13.04
C LEU A 25 -16.87 -5.56 -13.14
N ASP A 26 -15.89 -6.45 -13.21
CA ASP A 26 -16.10 -7.88 -13.27
C ASP A 26 -16.67 -8.44 -11.95
N ASN A 27 -16.16 -7.96 -10.80
CA ASN A 27 -16.70 -8.32 -9.49
C ASN A 27 -18.14 -7.86 -9.34
N ILE A 28 -18.45 -6.63 -9.76
CA ILE A 28 -19.82 -6.10 -9.73
C ILE A 28 -20.73 -6.94 -10.64
N ALA A 29 -20.31 -7.24 -11.88
CA ALA A 29 -21.09 -8.04 -12.82
C ALA A 29 -21.39 -9.46 -12.31
N GLN A 30 -20.48 -10.06 -11.52
CA GLN A 30 -20.65 -11.41 -10.98
C GLN A 30 -21.74 -11.51 -9.90
N ILE A 31 -22.08 -10.41 -9.25
CA ILE A 31 -23.12 -10.37 -8.21
C ILE A 31 -24.52 -10.51 -8.83
N PHE A 32 -24.69 -10.05 -10.07
CA PHE A 32 -25.95 -10.19 -10.77
C PHE A 32 -26.21 -11.62 -11.23
N SER A 33 -27.48 -12.03 -11.24
CA SER A 33 -27.90 -13.30 -11.82
C SER A 33 -27.53 -13.38 -13.31
N LYS A 34 -27.32 -14.57 -13.85
CA LYS A 34 -26.97 -14.75 -15.29
C LYS A 34 -27.93 -14.08 -16.25
N LYS A 35 -29.21 -13.94 -15.85
CA LYS A 35 -30.28 -13.35 -16.70
C LYS A 35 -30.31 -11.82 -16.66
N GLU A 36 -29.84 -11.22 -15.55
CA GLU A 36 -29.90 -9.78 -15.31
C GLU A 36 -28.50 -9.12 -15.30
N ARG A 37 -27.49 -9.90 -15.69
CA ARG A 37 -26.10 -9.43 -15.66
C ARG A 37 -25.87 -8.35 -16.70
N PRO A 38 -25.55 -7.12 -16.26
CA PRO A 38 -25.23 -6.01 -17.17
C PRO A 38 -23.90 -6.29 -17.88
N ASP A 39 -23.77 -5.84 -19.11
CA ASP A 39 -22.52 -5.90 -19.84
C ASP A 39 -21.51 -4.84 -19.33
N LYS A 40 -20.23 -4.97 -19.74
CA LYS A 40 -19.18 -4.00 -19.33
C LYS A 40 -19.45 -2.58 -19.82
N LYS A 41 -20.14 -2.42 -20.95
CA LYS A 41 -20.45 -1.10 -21.51
C LYS A 41 -21.55 -0.45 -20.70
N GLU A 42 -22.57 -1.20 -20.33
CA GLU A 42 -23.67 -0.77 -19.47
C GLU A 42 -23.14 -0.38 -18.07
N LEU A 43 -22.29 -1.21 -17.44
CA LEU A 43 -21.67 -0.88 -16.17
C LEU A 43 -20.82 0.39 -16.23
N LYS A 44 -20.05 0.59 -17.30
CA LYS A 44 -19.28 1.84 -17.49
C LYS A 44 -20.19 3.05 -17.60
N ALA A 45 -21.32 2.93 -18.29
CA ALA A 45 -22.32 4.01 -18.39
C ALA A 45 -22.94 4.31 -17.01
N VAL A 46 -23.25 3.27 -16.23
CA VAL A 46 -23.76 3.42 -14.86
C VAL A 46 -22.71 4.11 -13.96
N MET A 47 -21.43 3.72 -14.03
CA MET A 47 -20.35 4.38 -13.28
C MET A 47 -20.21 5.85 -13.64
N ALA A 48 -20.29 6.19 -14.93
CA ALA A 48 -20.25 7.57 -15.40
C ALA A 48 -21.45 8.39 -14.88
N ALA A 49 -22.65 7.79 -14.84
CA ALA A 49 -23.85 8.45 -14.30
C ALA A 49 -23.70 8.69 -12.77
N ILE A 50 -23.24 7.68 -12.01
CA ILE A 50 -23.00 7.83 -10.57
C ILE A 50 -21.94 8.91 -10.32
N SER A 51 -20.84 8.91 -11.07
CA SER A 51 -19.79 9.93 -10.96
C SER A 51 -20.32 11.34 -11.22
N ALA A 52 -21.19 11.50 -12.22
CA ALA A 52 -21.81 12.79 -12.54
C ALA A 52 -22.72 13.28 -11.40
N GLU A 53 -23.47 12.39 -10.77
CA GLU A 53 -24.38 12.74 -9.65
C GLU A 53 -23.63 13.03 -8.35
N CYS A 54 -22.37 12.57 -8.22
CA CYS A 54 -21.53 12.89 -7.07
C CYS A 54 -20.89 14.28 -7.11
N LYS A 55 -21.05 15.05 -8.22
CA LYS A 55 -20.38 16.35 -8.37
C LYS A 55 -20.71 17.33 -7.25
N ASP A 56 -21.98 17.39 -6.84
CA ASP A 56 -22.47 18.31 -5.81
C ASP A 56 -22.64 17.64 -4.43
N ARG A 57 -22.00 16.46 -4.24
CA ARG A 57 -22.04 15.72 -2.98
C ARG A 57 -20.69 15.82 -2.25
N GLY A 58 -20.67 15.52 -0.95
CA GLY A 58 -19.45 15.48 -0.13
C GLY A 58 -18.54 14.29 -0.40
N PHE A 59 -18.92 13.40 -1.31
CA PHE A 59 -18.14 12.22 -1.72
C PHE A 59 -18.09 12.11 -3.24
N GLU A 60 -17.15 11.35 -3.73
CA GLU A 60 -16.95 11.10 -5.16
C GLU A 60 -16.75 9.62 -5.44
N LEU A 61 -17.06 9.20 -6.67
CA LEU A 61 -16.69 7.89 -7.17
C LEU A 61 -15.30 7.98 -7.78
N LYS A 62 -14.34 7.27 -7.17
CA LYS A 62 -12.94 7.23 -7.64
C LYS A 62 -12.62 5.86 -8.23
N GLU A 63 -11.98 5.87 -9.38
CA GLU A 63 -11.37 4.70 -10.00
C GLU A 63 -9.90 4.62 -9.57
N VAL A 64 -9.48 3.50 -9.01
CA VAL A 64 -8.11 3.18 -8.57
C VAL A 64 -7.65 1.88 -9.22
N ALA A 65 -6.42 1.44 -8.95
CA ALA A 65 -5.87 0.24 -9.59
C ALA A 65 -6.72 -1.02 -9.38
N SER A 66 -7.30 -1.19 -8.19
CA SER A 66 -8.12 -2.35 -7.83
C SER A 66 -9.61 -2.20 -8.19
N GLY A 67 -10.02 -1.08 -8.79
CA GLY A 67 -11.39 -0.87 -9.24
C GLY A 67 -12.00 0.47 -8.81
N PHE A 68 -13.28 0.49 -8.50
CA PHE A 68 -14.04 1.69 -8.13
C PHE A 68 -14.38 1.67 -6.64
N ARG A 69 -14.32 2.84 -6.01
CA ARG A 69 -14.77 3.05 -4.63
C ARG A 69 -15.35 4.45 -4.44
N PHE A 70 -16.23 4.60 -3.46
CA PHE A 70 -16.58 5.93 -2.95
C PHE A 70 -15.51 6.42 -1.97
N GLN A 71 -15.20 7.68 -2.06
CA GLN A 71 -14.34 8.37 -1.09
C GLN A 71 -14.88 9.79 -0.83
N VAL A 72 -14.54 10.32 0.34
CA VAL A 72 -14.83 11.72 0.67
C VAL A 72 -13.95 12.63 -0.18
N LYS A 73 -14.51 13.76 -0.64
CA LYS A 73 -13.74 14.74 -1.39
C LYS A 73 -12.63 15.36 -0.54
N GLN A 74 -11.48 15.58 -1.14
CA GLN A 74 -10.29 16.15 -0.48
C GLN A 74 -10.58 17.50 0.19
N GLU A 75 -11.44 18.32 -0.42
CA GLU A 75 -11.85 19.62 0.10
C GLU A 75 -12.47 19.55 1.51
N LEU A 76 -12.99 18.39 1.91
CA LEU A 76 -13.62 18.15 3.20
C LEU A 76 -12.66 17.55 4.24
N SER A 77 -11.38 17.39 3.91
CA SER A 77 -10.40 16.70 4.76
C SER A 77 -10.26 17.34 6.15
N GLU A 78 -10.32 18.67 6.26
CA GLU A 78 -10.21 19.38 7.53
C GLU A 78 -11.36 19.05 8.50
N TRP A 79 -12.58 18.88 7.98
CA TRP A 79 -13.74 18.51 8.81
C TRP A 79 -13.71 17.04 9.17
N ILE A 80 -13.33 16.18 8.22
CA ILE A 80 -13.25 14.73 8.42
C ILE A 80 -12.14 14.40 9.43
N ALA A 81 -11.00 15.08 9.37
CA ALA A 81 -9.90 14.88 10.33
C ALA A 81 -10.33 15.13 11.80
N LYS A 82 -11.34 15.98 12.04
CA LYS A 82 -11.87 16.25 13.39
C LYS A 82 -12.76 15.12 13.94
N LEU A 83 -13.24 14.20 13.09
CA LEU A 83 -13.99 13.01 13.51
C LEU A 83 -13.12 12.00 14.27
N TRP A 84 -11.81 12.02 14.01
CA TRP A 84 -10.87 11.08 14.59
C TRP A 84 -10.05 11.81 15.65
N GLU A 85 -10.11 11.34 16.89
CA GLU A 85 -9.31 11.87 17.99
C GLU A 85 -7.81 11.60 17.78
N GLU A 86 -7.50 10.49 17.09
CA GLU A 86 -6.13 10.12 16.75
C GLU A 86 -5.65 10.82 15.47
N ARG A 87 -4.53 11.49 15.57
CA ARG A 87 -3.88 12.06 14.39
C ARG A 87 -3.35 10.92 13.49
N PRO A 88 -3.58 10.97 12.17
CA PRO A 88 -3.01 9.97 11.28
C PRO A 88 -1.47 9.97 11.40
N PRO A 89 -0.83 8.78 11.35
CA PRO A 89 0.62 8.68 11.46
C PRO A 89 1.30 9.49 10.35
N ARG A 90 2.23 10.35 10.73
CA ARG A 90 3.06 11.10 9.76
C ARG A 90 4.18 10.18 9.27
N TYR A 91 4.40 10.16 7.96
CA TYR A 91 5.50 9.41 7.36
C TYR A 91 6.76 10.28 7.36
N THR A 92 7.89 9.67 7.72
CA THR A 92 9.18 10.37 7.66
C THR A 92 9.56 10.69 6.21
N ARG A 93 10.30 11.76 6.00
CA ARG A 93 10.85 12.12 4.67
C ARG A 93 11.66 10.98 4.07
N ALA A 94 12.48 10.31 4.88
CA ALA A 94 13.31 9.19 4.45
C ALA A 94 12.46 8.01 3.92
N LEU A 95 11.30 7.69 4.55
CA LEU A 95 10.38 6.66 4.09
C LEU A 95 9.76 7.04 2.75
N LEU A 96 9.29 8.29 2.60
CA LEU A 96 8.66 8.76 1.36
C LEU A 96 9.66 8.82 0.19
N GLU A 97 10.91 9.26 0.44
CA GLU A 97 11.96 9.25 -0.57
C GLU A 97 12.29 7.83 -1.04
N THR A 98 12.41 6.89 -0.09
CA THR A 98 12.65 5.48 -0.41
C THR A 98 11.50 4.89 -1.23
N LEU A 99 10.25 5.15 -0.84
CA LEU A 99 9.07 4.71 -1.56
C LEU A 99 9.00 5.30 -2.97
N ALA A 100 9.30 6.60 -3.12
CA ALA A 100 9.34 7.25 -4.43
C ALA A 100 10.39 6.61 -5.34
N LEU A 101 11.60 6.36 -4.85
CA LEU A 101 12.64 5.68 -5.64
C LEU A 101 12.18 4.29 -6.11
N ILE A 102 11.54 3.53 -5.24
CA ILE A 102 10.97 2.23 -5.63
C ILE A 102 9.90 2.43 -6.70
N ALA A 103 8.98 3.36 -6.55
CA ALA A 103 7.89 3.58 -7.49
C ALA A 103 8.38 3.97 -8.90
N TYR A 104 9.43 4.80 -8.99
CA TYR A 104 9.94 5.31 -10.27
C TYR A 104 11.03 4.45 -10.92
N ARG A 105 11.73 3.61 -10.14
CA ARG A 105 12.91 2.86 -10.61
C ARG A 105 12.75 1.34 -10.53
N GLN A 106 11.61 0.85 -10.09
CA GLN A 106 11.35 -0.59 -9.96
C GLN A 106 11.58 -1.38 -11.25
N PRO A 107 12.13 -2.61 -11.16
CA PRO A 107 12.55 -3.30 -9.92
C PRO A 107 13.92 -2.79 -9.43
N ILE A 108 14.05 -2.50 -8.13
CA ILE A 108 15.24 -1.88 -7.53
C ILE A 108 15.64 -2.62 -6.24
N THR A 109 16.95 -2.72 -5.96
CA THR A 109 17.46 -3.30 -4.71
C THR A 109 17.67 -2.21 -3.65
N ARG A 110 17.81 -2.64 -2.38
CA ARG A 110 18.17 -1.72 -1.29
C ARG A 110 19.50 -1.00 -1.59
N GLY A 111 20.53 -1.71 -2.06
CA GLY A 111 21.82 -1.11 -2.41
C GLY A 111 21.73 -0.03 -3.48
N ASP A 112 20.89 -0.24 -4.53
CA ASP A 112 20.67 0.79 -5.56
C ASP A 112 19.97 2.03 -4.96
N ILE A 113 19.04 1.84 -4.01
CA ILE A 113 18.38 2.96 -3.34
C ILE A 113 19.40 3.75 -2.51
N GLU A 114 20.26 3.07 -1.76
CA GLU A 114 21.33 3.67 -0.94
C GLU A 114 22.34 4.43 -1.83
N GLU A 115 22.71 3.86 -2.98
CA GLU A 115 23.58 4.53 -3.95
C GLU A 115 22.97 5.83 -4.50
N ILE A 116 21.68 5.82 -4.83
CA ILE A 116 20.99 7.01 -5.36
C ILE A 116 20.81 8.08 -4.28
N ARG A 117 20.48 7.67 -3.03
CA ARG A 117 20.26 8.59 -1.92
C ARG A 117 21.57 9.12 -1.32
N GLY A 118 22.67 8.40 -1.49
CA GLY A 118 23.96 8.71 -0.85
C GLY A 118 23.99 8.40 0.66
N VAL A 119 22.94 7.78 1.21
CA VAL A 119 22.81 7.40 2.62
C VAL A 119 22.18 6.03 2.75
N SER A 120 22.51 5.32 3.84
CA SER A 120 21.93 4.00 4.10
C SER A 120 20.41 4.07 4.33
N VAL A 121 19.73 2.98 3.99
CA VAL A 121 18.28 2.83 4.21
C VAL A 121 18.08 1.96 5.45
N SER A 122 17.42 2.49 6.47
CA SER A 122 17.08 1.71 7.66
C SER A 122 16.26 0.46 7.26
N PRO A 123 16.58 -0.73 7.80
CA PRO A 123 15.77 -1.93 7.60
C PRO A 123 14.31 -1.73 7.97
N ASN A 124 14.03 -0.92 8.98
CA ASN A 124 12.67 -0.59 9.43
C ASN A 124 11.86 0.12 8.35
N ILE A 125 12.46 0.95 7.49
CA ILE A 125 11.77 1.60 6.37
C ILE A 125 11.26 0.55 5.39
N ILE A 126 12.12 -0.37 4.96
CA ILE A 126 11.73 -1.45 4.02
C ILE A 126 10.66 -2.34 4.65
N ARG A 127 10.83 -2.72 5.92
CA ARG A 127 9.85 -3.53 6.66
C ARG A 127 8.50 -2.81 6.73
N THR A 128 8.47 -1.54 7.14
CA THR A 128 7.23 -0.74 7.18
C THR A 128 6.53 -0.68 5.84
N LEU A 129 7.28 -0.53 4.74
CA LEU A 129 6.70 -0.49 3.39
C LEU A 129 6.12 -1.84 2.97
N ILE A 130 6.74 -2.96 3.38
CA ILE A 130 6.23 -4.31 3.15
C ILE A 130 5.00 -4.59 4.03
N ASP A 131 5.04 -4.27 5.32
CA ASP A 131 3.96 -4.47 6.29
C ASP A 131 2.69 -3.69 5.89
N ARG A 132 2.86 -2.54 5.22
CA ARG A 132 1.76 -1.77 4.62
C ARG A 132 1.31 -2.29 3.27
N GLU A 133 1.93 -3.34 2.78
CA GLU A 133 1.68 -3.89 1.44
C GLU A 133 1.88 -2.87 0.32
N TRP A 134 2.69 -1.81 0.52
CA TRP A 134 2.98 -0.84 -0.53
C TRP A 134 4.05 -1.30 -1.50
N ILE A 135 4.98 -2.12 -1.01
CA ILE A 135 6.00 -2.77 -1.83
C ILE A 135 6.01 -4.28 -1.60
N ARG A 136 6.58 -5.00 -2.54
CA ARG A 136 6.80 -6.45 -2.46
C ARG A 136 8.13 -6.83 -3.08
N VAL A 137 8.68 -7.96 -2.66
CA VAL A 137 9.82 -8.59 -3.35
C VAL A 137 9.32 -9.21 -4.65
N VAL A 138 9.95 -8.88 -5.76
CA VAL A 138 9.60 -9.41 -7.10
C VAL A 138 10.66 -10.37 -7.65
N GLY A 139 11.79 -10.51 -6.96
CA GLY A 139 12.88 -11.39 -7.31
C GLY A 139 14.17 -11.02 -6.60
N HIS A 140 15.25 -11.64 -6.98
CA HIS A 140 16.60 -11.37 -6.49
C HIS A 140 17.53 -11.07 -7.68
N ARG A 141 18.48 -10.16 -7.49
CA ARG A 141 19.48 -9.89 -8.52
C ARG A 141 20.52 -11.02 -8.54
N ASP A 142 20.93 -11.44 -9.72
CA ASP A 142 21.94 -12.49 -9.89
C ASP A 142 23.36 -11.94 -9.77
N VAL A 143 23.71 -11.53 -8.55
CA VAL A 143 25.04 -11.04 -8.13
C VAL A 143 25.38 -11.65 -6.76
N PRO A 144 26.66 -11.65 -6.33
CA PRO A 144 27.02 -12.07 -5.00
C PRO A 144 26.15 -11.41 -3.91
N GLY A 145 25.66 -12.19 -2.94
CA GLY A 145 24.71 -11.73 -1.92
C GLY A 145 23.25 -11.75 -2.36
N ARG A 146 22.92 -11.99 -3.65
CA ARG A 146 21.56 -12.13 -4.21
C ARG A 146 20.53 -11.17 -3.61
N PRO A 147 20.75 -9.84 -3.65
CA PRO A 147 19.87 -8.88 -2.98
C PRO A 147 18.45 -8.93 -3.55
N ALA A 148 17.47 -8.78 -2.67
CA ALA A 148 16.05 -8.70 -3.04
C ALA A 148 15.77 -7.46 -3.88
N MET A 149 14.93 -7.61 -4.90
CA MET A 149 14.41 -6.53 -5.74
C MET A 149 12.99 -6.20 -5.34
N PHE A 150 12.71 -4.92 -5.15
CA PHE A 150 11.42 -4.40 -4.73
C PHE A 150 10.66 -3.76 -5.88
N ALA A 151 9.33 -3.89 -5.82
CA ALA A 151 8.41 -3.16 -6.68
C ALA A 151 7.14 -2.80 -5.89
N THR A 152 6.41 -1.78 -6.36
CA THR A 152 5.13 -1.38 -5.77
C THR A 152 4.02 -2.40 -6.03
N THR A 153 2.96 -2.31 -5.27
CA THR A 153 1.77 -3.18 -5.33
C THR A 153 0.54 -2.40 -5.81
N ASN A 154 -0.57 -3.08 -6.02
CA ASN A 154 -1.86 -2.42 -6.25
C ASN A 154 -2.32 -1.65 -5.01
N GLN A 155 -2.00 -2.12 -3.81
CA GLN A 155 -2.33 -1.42 -2.56
C GLN A 155 -1.66 -0.04 -2.49
N PHE A 156 -0.42 0.08 -2.98
CA PHE A 156 0.25 1.37 -3.15
C PHE A 156 -0.56 2.29 -4.08
N LEU A 157 -0.95 1.81 -5.26
CA LEU A 157 -1.72 2.59 -6.22
C LEU A 157 -3.08 3.02 -5.64
N ASP A 158 -3.76 2.11 -4.95
CA ASP A 158 -5.04 2.39 -4.31
C ASP A 158 -4.91 3.43 -3.19
N TYR A 159 -3.84 3.35 -2.39
CA TYR A 159 -3.59 4.30 -1.30
C TYR A 159 -3.35 5.72 -1.83
N PHE A 160 -2.57 5.84 -2.90
CA PHE A 160 -2.26 7.13 -3.53
C PHE A 160 -3.30 7.58 -4.56
N ASN A 161 -4.45 6.90 -4.67
CA ASN A 161 -5.56 7.24 -5.57
C ASN A 161 -5.19 7.28 -7.06
N VAL A 162 -4.26 6.44 -7.52
CA VAL A 162 -3.84 6.33 -8.90
C VAL A 162 -4.25 4.97 -9.50
N LYS A 163 -4.52 4.93 -10.80
CA LYS A 163 -4.88 3.70 -11.52
C LYS A 163 -3.65 2.90 -11.96
N SER A 164 -2.58 3.62 -12.24
CA SER A 164 -1.32 3.04 -12.72
C SER A 164 -0.14 3.94 -12.38
N LEU A 165 1.06 3.38 -12.46
CA LEU A 165 2.30 4.14 -12.26
C LEU A 165 2.48 5.29 -13.26
N GLN A 166 1.81 5.24 -14.40
CA GLN A 166 1.87 6.27 -15.43
C GLN A 166 1.17 7.58 -15.02
N GLU A 167 0.26 7.50 -14.03
CA GLU A 167 -0.42 8.68 -13.47
C GLU A 167 0.42 9.40 -12.41
N LEU A 168 1.58 8.84 -12.02
CA LEU A 168 2.51 9.53 -11.15
C LEU A 168 3.14 10.72 -11.90
N PRO A 169 3.33 11.87 -11.22
CA PRO A 169 3.97 13.04 -11.82
C PRO A 169 5.36 12.69 -12.36
N PRO A 170 5.77 13.17 -13.53
CA PRO A 170 7.11 12.92 -14.03
C PRO A 170 8.16 13.56 -13.11
N LEU A 171 9.34 12.92 -13.00
CA LEU A 171 10.42 13.38 -12.10
C LEU A 171 10.88 14.83 -12.39
N SER A 172 10.68 15.33 -13.61
CA SER A 172 10.95 16.72 -13.97
C SER A 172 10.07 17.71 -13.23
N GLU A 173 8.77 17.41 -13.11
CA GLU A 173 7.80 18.28 -12.39
C GLU A 173 8.06 18.28 -10.88
N ILE A 174 8.55 17.15 -10.33
CA ILE A 174 8.87 17.06 -8.88
C ILE A 174 10.07 17.95 -8.54
N LYS A 175 11.04 18.12 -9.44
CA LYS A 175 12.17 19.03 -9.22
C LYS A 175 11.74 20.49 -9.12
N ASP A 176 10.74 20.88 -9.89
CA ASP A 176 10.21 22.25 -9.86
C ASP A 176 9.43 22.53 -8.55
N LEU A 177 8.77 21.50 -8.00
CA LEU A 177 8.11 21.60 -6.69
C LEU A 177 9.10 21.60 -5.52
N ALA A 178 10.25 20.94 -5.66
CA ALA A 178 11.32 20.96 -4.63
C ALA A 178 12.08 22.29 -4.57
N GLY A 179 11.98 23.12 -5.60
CA GLY A 179 12.53 24.49 -5.63
C GLY A 179 11.65 25.53 -4.94
N THR A 180 10.41 25.18 -4.63
CA THR A 180 9.53 25.97 -3.78
C THR A 180 9.59 25.34 -2.39
N GLU A 181 10.61 25.67 -1.61
CA GLU A 181 10.61 25.32 -0.20
C GLU A 181 9.39 26.01 0.43
N PRO A 182 8.38 25.25 0.91
CA PRO A 182 7.62 25.78 2.01
C PRO A 182 8.64 25.79 3.17
N GLU A 183 8.98 26.95 3.67
CA GLU A 183 9.50 27.10 5.03
C GLU A 183 8.46 26.50 6.00
N PHE A 184 8.38 25.18 6.02
CA PHE A 184 7.83 24.47 7.13
C PHE A 184 8.90 24.53 8.20
N ASP A 185 8.74 25.50 9.08
CA ASP A 185 9.48 25.59 10.32
C ASP A 185 9.17 24.35 11.16
N LEU A 186 9.92 23.27 10.86
CA LEU A 186 9.82 21.98 11.53
C LEU A 186 10.30 22.05 12.98
N THR A 187 10.89 23.18 13.40
CA THR A 187 11.48 23.32 14.72
C THR A 187 10.46 23.66 15.80
N GLU A 188 9.40 24.40 15.49
CA GLU A 188 8.36 24.72 16.48
C GLU A 188 7.27 23.63 16.62
N GLU A 189 6.92 22.90 15.53
CA GLU A 189 5.92 21.82 15.64
C GLU A 189 6.49 20.51 16.20
N LEU A 190 7.79 20.25 16.06
CA LEU A 190 8.45 19.09 16.67
C LEU A 190 8.60 19.24 18.20
N ALA A 191 8.66 20.46 18.71
CA ALA A 191 8.73 20.70 20.15
C ALA A 191 7.38 20.48 20.87
N ASN A 192 6.25 20.54 20.17
CA ASN A 192 4.92 20.43 20.76
C ASN A 192 4.16 19.13 20.42
N SER A 193 4.65 18.30 19.51
CA SER A 193 4.08 16.98 19.30
C SER A 193 4.86 15.97 20.13
N ARG A 194 4.26 15.50 21.23
CA ARG A 194 4.66 14.23 21.85
C ARG A 194 4.66 13.17 20.74
N ILE A 195 5.85 12.83 20.29
CA ILE A 195 6.12 11.63 19.51
C ILE A 195 5.59 10.50 20.38
N LEU A 196 4.58 9.80 19.88
CA LEU A 196 4.26 8.45 20.37
C LEU A 196 5.58 7.69 20.38
N ASP A 197 5.94 7.14 21.55
CA ASP A 197 7.15 6.40 21.81
C ASP A 197 7.47 5.39 20.69
N MET A 198 8.18 5.87 19.69
CA MET A 198 9.16 5.06 19.01
C MET A 198 10.35 4.98 19.98
N PRO A 199 10.88 3.80 20.31
CA PRO A 199 12.06 3.72 21.14
C PRO A 199 13.11 4.67 20.58
N ASP A 200 13.62 5.52 21.47
CA ASP A 200 14.63 6.53 21.22
C ASP A 200 15.84 5.85 20.56
N GLU A 201 16.04 6.09 19.26
CA GLU A 201 17.29 5.73 18.57
C GLU A 201 18.35 6.81 18.91
N SER A 202 18.57 7.03 20.19
CA SER A 202 19.78 7.69 20.68
C SER A 202 20.74 6.60 21.11
N ASP A 203 21.83 6.51 20.35
CA ASP A 203 23.08 5.86 20.73
C ASP A 203 23.02 4.32 20.91
N ASP A 204 23.03 3.63 19.79
CA ASP A 204 23.87 2.44 19.72
C ASP A 204 24.62 2.44 18.38
N ASP A 205 25.79 3.08 18.41
CA ASP A 205 26.95 2.66 17.63
C ASP A 205 27.29 1.23 18.08
N ASP A 206 26.53 0.25 17.62
CA ASP A 206 26.98 -1.13 17.64
C ASP A 206 27.21 -1.59 16.19
N GLU A 207 28.44 -1.35 15.80
CA GLU A 207 29.06 -1.99 14.66
C GLU A 207 28.79 -3.49 14.72
N SER A 208 28.18 -4.00 13.64
CA SER A 208 28.31 -5.41 13.22
C SER A 208 28.15 -6.44 14.34
N ARG A 209 26.97 -6.54 14.93
CA ARG A 209 26.63 -7.77 15.65
C ARG A 209 26.34 -8.85 14.62
N VAL A 210 27.37 -9.56 14.25
CA VAL A 210 27.27 -10.87 13.58
C VAL A 210 26.43 -11.74 14.50
N LEU A 211 25.22 -12.12 14.05
CA LEU A 211 24.36 -13.06 14.74
C LEU A 211 25.23 -14.27 15.12
N THR A 212 25.20 -14.64 16.36
CA THR A 212 25.93 -15.86 16.80
C THR A 212 25.27 -17.06 16.12
N ALA A 213 26.04 -18.10 15.84
CA ALA A 213 25.55 -19.34 15.22
C ALA A 213 24.34 -19.95 15.98
N ALA A 214 24.17 -19.60 17.26
CA ALA A 214 23.01 -19.98 18.08
C ALA A 214 21.76 -19.16 17.77
N GLU A 215 21.89 -17.87 17.48
CA GLU A 215 20.78 -17.00 17.10
C GLU A 215 20.28 -17.27 15.67
N GLU A 216 21.22 -17.61 14.76
CA GLU A 216 20.84 -18.09 13.40
C GLU A 216 20.12 -19.44 13.45
N ALA A 217 20.57 -20.37 14.30
CA ALA A 217 19.90 -21.65 14.47
C ALA A 217 18.50 -21.50 15.09
N GLN A 218 18.31 -20.52 15.96
CA GLN A 218 17.01 -20.23 16.58
C GLN A 218 16.02 -19.61 15.61
N LEU A 219 16.46 -18.70 14.74
CA LEU A 219 15.65 -18.11 13.66
C LEU A 219 15.23 -19.16 12.62
N LEU A 220 16.14 -20.07 12.23
CA LEU A 220 15.85 -21.17 11.33
C LEU A 220 14.83 -22.16 11.92
N ALA A 221 14.94 -22.44 13.23
CA ALA A 221 14.00 -23.31 13.93
C ALA A 221 12.61 -22.68 14.07
N GLU A 222 12.50 -21.35 14.23
CA GLU A 222 11.22 -20.64 14.22
C GLU A 222 10.58 -20.61 12.82
N GLU A 223 11.37 -20.42 11.77
CA GLU A 223 10.88 -20.51 10.39
C GLU A 223 10.36 -21.91 10.05
N GLU A 224 11.09 -22.96 10.41
CA GLU A 224 10.65 -24.34 10.22
C GLU A 224 9.37 -24.67 11.02
N ALA A 225 9.24 -24.15 12.24
CA ALA A 225 8.05 -24.35 13.07
C ALA A 225 6.82 -23.64 12.47
N VAL A 226 6.99 -22.46 11.90
CA VAL A 226 5.91 -21.73 11.20
C VAL A 226 5.52 -22.43 9.90
N GLU A 227 6.46 -22.99 9.17
CA GLU A 227 6.17 -23.76 7.96
C GLU A 227 5.47 -25.09 8.26
N LEU A 228 5.87 -25.78 9.33
CA LEU A 228 5.20 -26.99 9.83
C LEU A 228 3.75 -26.70 10.29
N SER A 229 3.49 -25.55 10.90
CA SER A 229 2.16 -25.18 11.36
C SER A 229 1.16 -24.91 10.20
N LYS A 230 1.66 -24.66 9.00
CA LYS A 230 0.86 -24.43 7.77
C LYS A 230 0.53 -25.72 7.02
N LYS A 231 1.14 -26.85 7.38
CA LYS A 231 0.90 -28.15 6.73
C LYS A 231 -0.30 -28.85 7.34
N PRO A 232 -1.14 -29.53 6.55
CA PRO A 232 -2.24 -30.29 7.08
C PRO A 232 -1.73 -31.46 7.95
N LEU A 233 -2.47 -31.76 9.02
CA LEU A 233 -2.12 -32.73 10.06
C LEU A 233 -1.70 -34.13 9.53
N ASP A 234 -2.27 -34.57 8.42
CA ASP A 234 -1.99 -35.85 7.78
C ASP A 234 -0.56 -35.94 7.19
N GLU A 235 -0.01 -34.79 6.80
CA GLU A 235 1.34 -34.70 6.24
C GLU A 235 2.41 -34.66 7.34
N ILE A 236 2.08 -34.01 8.47
CA ILE A 236 2.94 -33.96 9.67
C ILE A 236 3.12 -35.34 10.27
N LEU A 237 2.05 -36.15 10.35
CA LEU A 237 2.09 -37.51 10.87
C LEU A 237 2.89 -38.47 9.98
N ARG A 238 2.91 -38.25 8.67
CA ARG A 238 3.75 -39.05 7.73
C ARG A 238 5.23 -38.77 7.89
N LEU A 239 5.64 -37.55 8.17
CA LEU A 239 7.04 -37.18 8.39
C LEU A 239 7.58 -37.70 9.72
N SER A 240 6.75 -37.82 10.75
CA SER A 240 7.11 -38.37 12.05
C SER A 240 7.33 -39.90 12.06
N LEU A 241 6.76 -40.64 11.06
CA LEU A 241 6.87 -42.08 10.97
C LEU A 241 8.11 -42.60 10.18
N ILE A 242 8.90 -41.69 9.61
CA ILE A 242 10.07 -42.05 8.78
C ILE A 242 11.38 -42.06 9.63
N HIS A 243 11.34 -41.67 10.91
CA HIS A 243 12.49 -41.59 11.82
C HIS A 243 12.42 -42.57 13.00
N ILE A 244 11.85 -43.79 12.80
CA ILE A 244 11.99 -44.93 13.73
C ILE A 244 12.65 -46.09 12.98
#